data_b8b4a9bc5488f0ab92beeced0b22d254
#
_entry.id   b8b4a9bc5488f0ab92beeced0b22d254
#
_cell.length_a   1.000
_cell.length_b   1.000
_cell.length_c   1.000
_cell.angle_alpha   90.00
_cell.angle_beta   90.00
_cell.angle_gamma   90.00
#
_symmetry.space_group_name_H-M   'P 1'
#
loop_
_entity.id
_entity.type
_entity.pdbx_description
1 polymer ?
#
loop_
_entity_poly.entity_id
_entity_poly.type
_entity_poly.pdbx_seq_one_letter_code
_entity_poly.pdbx_strand_id
1 'polypeptide(L)'
;MSNVNPVTEKSVSWHGLYILADRALLPTRIETEQGDFDVEPIRQFDYRSRLALIEALAAAFMTGNPEAEVPPIENKKKPTPMEKLVGAKSWTDLERKSIYFSIMVYPSTVRLESWARASDGTWSDEKETALDITIPLSAGVEGVADTILEHLRTRRDLPGVTFDFPQPKTAKGA
;
A
#
# COMPACT_ATOMS: atom_id res chain seq x y z
N MET A 1 6.29 7.58 39.77
CA MET A 1 5.77 6.97 38.52
C MET A 1 6.54 7.60 37.38
N SER A 2 7.42 6.83 36.78
CA SER A 2 8.25 7.31 35.65
C SER A 2 7.36 7.37 34.41
N ASN A 3 7.09 8.58 33.93
CA ASN A 3 6.56 8.79 32.59
C ASN A 3 7.67 8.38 31.59
N VAL A 4 7.69 7.12 31.21
CA VAL A 4 8.41 6.69 30.03
C VAL A 4 7.61 7.24 28.85
N ASN A 5 8.08 8.35 28.29
CA ASN A 5 7.62 8.74 26.94
C ASN A 5 7.78 7.51 26.03
N PRO A 6 6.74 7.06 25.36
CA PRO A 6 6.92 6.02 24.38
C PRO A 6 7.89 6.58 23.33
N VAL A 7 9.08 5.99 23.28
CA VAL A 7 10.01 6.22 22.18
C VAL A 7 9.22 5.82 20.93
N THR A 8 8.83 6.81 20.15
CA THR A 8 8.20 6.56 18.84
C THR A 8 9.25 5.88 17.98
N GLU A 9 9.11 4.57 17.87
CA GLU A 9 10.00 3.74 17.07
C GLU A 9 9.98 4.26 15.62
N LYS A 10 11.17 4.59 15.08
CA LYS A 10 11.27 5.07 13.70
C LYS A 10 10.98 3.90 12.76
N SER A 11 10.17 4.12 11.73
CA SER A 11 9.94 3.13 10.68
C SER A 11 11.24 2.82 9.93
N VAL A 12 11.43 1.55 9.62
CA VAL A 12 12.55 1.05 8.79
C VAL A 12 12.28 1.39 7.33
N SER A 13 11.04 1.22 6.89
CA SER A 13 10.61 1.60 5.54
C SER A 13 9.10 1.84 5.49
N TRP A 14 8.67 2.56 4.47
CA TRP A 14 7.27 2.85 4.20
C TRP A 14 6.98 2.63 2.72
N HIS A 15 5.91 1.90 2.42
CA HIS A 15 5.51 1.56 1.05
C HIS A 15 4.04 1.89 0.82
N GLY A 16 3.72 2.33 -0.38
CA GLY A 16 2.35 2.53 -0.85
C GLY A 16 1.96 1.46 -1.85
N LEU A 17 0.88 0.74 -1.59
CA LEU A 17 0.31 -0.25 -2.50
C LEU A 17 -1.03 0.24 -3.02
N TYR A 18 -1.17 0.31 -4.33
CA TYR A 18 -2.37 0.77 -5.02
C TYR A 18 -3.06 -0.42 -5.69
N ILE A 19 -4.29 -0.68 -5.29
CA ILE A 19 -5.12 -1.76 -5.86
C ILE A 19 -6.09 -1.15 -6.86
N LEU A 20 -5.95 -1.53 -8.11
CA LEU A 20 -6.88 -1.17 -9.19
C LEU A 20 -7.86 -2.32 -9.44
N ALA A 21 -8.82 -2.12 -10.32
CA ALA A 21 -9.78 -3.16 -10.70
C ALA A 21 -9.13 -4.44 -11.22
N ASP A 22 -8.05 -4.31 -11.97
CA ASP A 22 -7.41 -5.42 -12.70
C ASP A 22 -5.99 -5.78 -12.23
N ARG A 23 -5.33 -4.92 -11.48
CA ARG A 23 -3.94 -5.13 -11.03
C ARG A 23 -3.59 -4.30 -9.80
N ALA A 24 -2.46 -4.61 -9.20
CA ALA A 24 -1.83 -3.78 -8.18
C ALA A 24 -0.62 -3.03 -8.74
N LEU A 25 -0.34 -1.88 -8.15
CA LEU A 25 0.84 -1.08 -8.40
C LEU A 25 1.60 -0.88 -7.10
N LEU A 26 2.90 -1.17 -7.13
CA LEU A 26 3.81 -0.95 -6.02
C LEU A 26 5.00 -0.12 -6.53
N PRO A 27 4.94 1.21 -6.38
CA PRO A 27 6.04 2.09 -6.79
C PRO A 27 7.26 1.92 -5.87
N THR A 28 8.41 2.31 -6.36
CA THR A 28 9.60 2.51 -5.52
C THR A 28 9.39 3.79 -4.73
N ARG A 29 9.48 3.71 -3.40
CA ARG A 29 9.44 4.89 -2.55
C ARG A 29 10.84 5.28 -2.13
N ILE A 30 11.24 6.49 -2.47
CA ILE A 30 12.53 7.07 -2.11
C ILE A 30 12.36 8.05 -0.95
N GLU A 31 13.37 8.12 -0.09
CA GLU A 31 13.50 9.12 0.95
C GLU A 31 14.37 10.28 0.45
N THR A 32 13.90 11.52 0.63
CA THR A 32 14.61 12.72 0.24
C THR A 32 14.64 13.73 1.37
N GLU A 33 15.41 14.78 1.23
CA GLU A 33 15.43 15.90 2.19
C GLU A 33 14.07 16.64 2.31
N GLN A 34 13.18 16.48 1.32
CA GLN A 34 11.85 17.11 1.29
C GLN A 34 10.72 16.12 1.59
N GLY A 35 11.02 14.88 1.96
CA GLY A 35 10.06 13.84 2.26
C GLY A 35 10.15 12.65 1.30
N ASP A 36 9.13 11.81 1.31
CA ASP A 36 9.08 10.59 0.53
C ASP A 36 8.35 10.80 -0.79
N PHE A 37 8.84 10.18 -1.85
CA PHE A 37 8.25 10.22 -3.18
C PHE A 37 8.11 8.82 -3.77
N ASP A 38 6.96 8.57 -4.40
CA ASP A 38 6.74 7.40 -5.23
C ASP A 38 7.31 7.63 -6.63
N VAL A 39 8.25 6.81 -7.04
CA VAL A 39 8.96 6.92 -8.31
C VAL A 39 9.02 5.60 -9.05
N GLU A 40 9.46 5.64 -10.31
CA GLU A 40 9.80 4.44 -11.06
C GLU A 40 11.06 3.75 -10.49
N PRO A 41 11.19 2.42 -10.62
CA PRO A 41 10.25 1.52 -11.28
C PRO A 41 8.98 1.27 -10.46
N ILE A 42 7.86 1.16 -11.15
CA ILE A 42 6.57 0.79 -10.58
C ILE A 42 6.30 -0.67 -10.92
N ARG A 43 6.28 -1.53 -9.91
CA ARG A 43 5.95 -2.93 -10.12
C ARG A 43 4.45 -3.08 -10.33
N GLN A 44 4.06 -3.78 -11.38
CA GLN A 44 2.68 -4.13 -11.69
C GLN A 44 2.51 -5.64 -11.56
N PHE A 45 1.44 -6.08 -10.92
CA PHE A 45 1.18 -7.50 -10.73
C PHE A 45 -0.31 -7.77 -10.45
N ASP A 46 -0.70 -9.02 -10.62
CA ASP A 46 -2.05 -9.48 -10.25
C ASP A 46 -2.10 -9.74 -8.73
N TYR A 47 -2.72 -8.83 -7.98
CA TYR A 47 -2.88 -8.97 -6.52
C TYR A 47 -3.75 -10.18 -6.12
N ARG A 48 -4.55 -10.72 -7.03
CA ARG A 48 -5.35 -11.93 -6.79
C ARG A 48 -4.47 -13.17 -6.71
N SER A 49 -3.28 -13.12 -7.27
CA SER A 49 -2.24 -14.09 -7.03
C SER A 49 -1.54 -13.82 -5.70
N ARG A 50 -1.84 -14.63 -4.68
CA ARG A 50 -1.20 -14.52 -3.37
C ARG A 50 0.32 -14.55 -3.48
N LEU A 51 0.85 -15.43 -4.33
CA LEU A 51 2.30 -15.54 -4.55
C LEU A 51 2.87 -14.26 -5.15
N ALA A 52 2.24 -13.68 -6.17
CA ALA A 52 2.70 -12.44 -6.78
C ALA A 52 2.68 -11.27 -5.79
N LEU A 53 1.68 -11.19 -4.92
CA LEU A 53 1.62 -10.19 -3.84
C LEU A 53 2.76 -10.39 -2.83
N ILE A 54 3.01 -11.62 -2.39
CA ILE A 54 4.12 -11.94 -1.48
C ILE A 54 5.46 -11.55 -2.09
N GLU A 55 5.71 -11.93 -3.34
CA GLU A 55 6.96 -11.61 -4.05
C GLU A 55 7.18 -10.10 -4.20
N ALA A 56 6.11 -9.37 -4.53
CA ALA A 56 6.18 -7.92 -4.66
C ALA A 56 6.50 -7.23 -3.32
N LEU A 57 5.81 -7.62 -2.24
CA LEU A 57 6.05 -7.09 -0.90
C LEU A 57 7.43 -7.45 -0.38
N ALA A 58 7.88 -8.70 -0.57
CA ALA A 58 9.20 -9.15 -0.16
C ALA A 58 10.31 -8.32 -0.84
N ALA A 59 10.18 -8.09 -2.14
CA ALA A 59 11.13 -7.26 -2.89
C ALA A 59 11.14 -5.81 -2.39
N ALA A 60 9.97 -5.23 -2.11
CA ALA A 60 9.87 -3.87 -1.56
C ALA A 60 10.51 -3.77 -0.18
N PHE A 61 10.26 -4.72 0.72
CA PHE A 61 10.83 -4.72 2.07
C PHE A 61 12.35 -4.90 2.05
N MET A 62 12.88 -5.68 1.13
CA MET A 62 14.33 -5.81 0.94
C MET A 62 14.97 -4.54 0.40
N THR A 63 14.33 -3.87 -0.54
CA THR A 63 14.84 -2.62 -1.12
C THR A 63 14.76 -1.46 -0.12
N GLY A 64 13.74 -1.44 0.72
CA GLY A 64 13.47 -0.36 1.66
C GLY A 64 13.12 0.95 0.93
N ASN A 65 13.53 2.07 1.54
CA ASN A 65 13.39 3.40 0.96
C ASN A 65 14.78 3.97 0.65
N PRO A 66 15.30 3.80 -0.57
CA PRO A 66 16.59 4.37 -0.93
C PRO A 66 16.60 5.90 -0.79
N GLU A 67 17.68 6.43 -0.26
CA GLU A 67 17.92 7.87 -0.26
C GLU A 67 18.20 8.32 -1.69
N ALA A 68 17.59 9.41 -2.10
CA ALA A 68 17.75 9.98 -3.44
C ALA A 68 17.57 11.49 -3.43
N GLU A 69 17.96 12.13 -4.51
CA GLU A 69 17.66 13.53 -4.74
C GLU A 69 16.17 13.73 -4.97
N VAL A 70 15.68 14.92 -4.61
CA VAL A 70 14.29 15.30 -4.88
C VAL A 70 14.03 15.20 -6.37
N PRO A 71 13.00 14.45 -6.81
CA PRO A 71 12.67 14.37 -8.23
C PRO A 71 12.40 15.77 -8.80
N PRO A 72 12.84 16.06 -10.03
CA PRO A 72 12.52 17.33 -10.65
C PRO A 72 10.99 17.49 -10.69
N ILE A 73 10.48 18.56 -10.07
CA ILE A 73 9.06 18.91 -10.13
C ILE A 73 8.80 19.40 -11.55
N GLU A 74 8.64 18.44 -12.45
CA GLU A 74 8.17 18.76 -13.78
C GLU A 74 6.77 19.35 -13.67
N ASN A 75 6.62 20.53 -14.22
CA ASN A 75 5.39 21.32 -14.40
C ASN A 75 4.11 20.63 -13.90
N LYS A 76 3.43 21.21 -12.91
CA LYS A 76 2.16 20.73 -12.30
C LYS A 76 1.05 20.33 -13.28
N LYS A 77 1.24 20.56 -14.57
CA LYS A 77 0.33 20.21 -15.67
C LYS A 77 0.61 18.84 -16.28
N LYS A 78 1.75 18.21 -15.97
CA LYS A 78 2.06 16.86 -16.47
C LYS A 78 1.63 15.80 -15.47
N PRO A 79 0.98 14.71 -15.93
CA PRO A 79 0.61 13.62 -15.06
C PRO A 79 1.85 12.95 -14.47
N THR A 80 1.76 12.52 -13.22
CA THR A 80 2.78 11.72 -12.55
C THR A 80 2.96 10.35 -13.24
N PRO A 81 4.07 9.63 -13.02
CA PRO A 81 4.22 8.26 -13.53
C PRO A 81 3.05 7.34 -13.16
N MET A 82 2.53 7.47 -11.95
CA MET A 82 1.37 6.69 -11.50
C MET A 82 0.09 7.05 -12.26
N GLU A 83 -0.19 8.34 -12.43
CA GLU A 83 -1.35 8.81 -13.18
C GLU A 83 -1.30 8.36 -14.65
N LYS A 84 -0.11 8.43 -15.29
CA LYS A 84 0.09 7.95 -16.67
C LYS A 84 -0.20 6.45 -16.77
N LEU A 85 0.32 5.68 -15.83
CA LEU A 85 0.21 4.22 -15.86
C LEU A 85 -1.24 3.74 -15.68
N VAL A 86 -2.02 4.47 -14.88
CA VAL A 86 -3.43 4.20 -14.61
C VAL A 86 -4.35 4.80 -15.68
N GLY A 87 -3.85 5.73 -16.47
CA GLY A 87 -4.68 6.53 -17.38
C GLY A 87 -5.58 7.51 -16.62
N ALA A 88 -5.12 7.97 -15.46
CA ALA A 88 -5.83 8.94 -14.65
C ALA A 88 -5.58 10.37 -15.14
N LYS A 89 -6.62 11.19 -15.11
CA LYS A 89 -6.56 12.59 -15.53
C LYS A 89 -5.96 13.51 -14.47
N SER A 90 -5.95 13.06 -13.22
CA SER A 90 -5.47 13.78 -12.05
C SER A 90 -5.24 12.81 -10.90
N TRP A 91 -4.58 13.28 -9.83
CA TRP A 91 -4.44 12.50 -8.59
C TRP A 91 -5.79 12.09 -8.00
N THR A 92 -6.76 12.99 -7.99
CA THR A 92 -8.13 12.72 -7.55
C THR A 92 -8.81 11.61 -8.38
N ASP A 93 -8.54 11.55 -9.68
CA ASP A 93 -9.04 10.49 -10.54
C ASP A 93 -8.36 9.15 -10.24
N LEU A 94 -7.07 9.16 -9.91
CA LEU A 94 -6.33 7.98 -9.44
C LEU A 94 -6.91 7.46 -8.12
N GLU A 95 -7.21 8.33 -7.18
CA GLU A 95 -7.85 7.96 -5.91
C GLU A 95 -9.21 7.26 -6.14
N ARG A 96 -10.02 7.80 -7.04
CA ARG A 96 -11.32 7.20 -7.37
C ARG A 96 -11.21 5.82 -8.01
N LYS A 97 -10.12 5.51 -8.65
CA LYS A 97 -9.84 4.25 -9.36
C LYS A 97 -9.09 3.22 -8.53
N SER A 98 -8.70 3.53 -7.32
CA SER A 98 -7.83 2.68 -6.53
C SER A 98 -8.22 2.58 -5.07
N ILE A 99 -7.80 1.48 -4.44
CA ILE A 99 -7.73 1.35 -2.98
C ILE A 99 -6.27 1.45 -2.61
N TYR A 100 -5.95 2.26 -1.63
CA TYR A 100 -4.59 2.49 -1.17
C TYR A 100 -4.33 1.80 0.17
N PHE A 101 -3.18 1.13 0.25
CA PHE A 101 -2.62 0.64 1.50
C PHE A 101 -1.30 1.37 1.79
N SER A 102 -1.21 1.88 3.00
CA SER A 102 0.05 2.35 3.60
C SER A 102 0.65 1.22 4.41
N ILE A 103 1.88 0.84 4.12
CA ILE A 103 2.58 -0.27 4.74
C ILE A 103 3.85 0.27 5.38
N MET A 104 3.85 0.41 6.71
CA MET A 104 4.97 0.91 7.48
C MET A 104 5.66 -0.23 8.20
N VAL A 105 6.91 -0.49 7.84
CA VAL A 105 7.74 -1.54 8.46
C VAL A 105 8.52 -0.95 9.60
N TYR A 106 8.42 -1.56 10.76
CA TYR A 106 9.19 -1.24 11.97
C TYR A 106 10.09 -2.41 12.36
N PRO A 107 11.04 -2.26 13.27
CA PRO A 107 11.95 -3.34 13.66
C PRO A 107 11.27 -4.63 14.12
N SER A 108 10.08 -4.54 14.71
CA SER A 108 9.36 -5.70 15.27
C SER A 108 7.94 -5.89 14.73
N THR A 109 7.41 -4.91 14.00
CA THR A 109 6.03 -4.92 13.54
C THR A 109 5.90 -4.32 12.14
N VAL A 110 4.75 -4.59 11.50
CA VAL A 110 4.31 -3.90 10.30
C VAL A 110 2.96 -3.25 10.62
N ARG A 111 2.83 -1.95 10.44
CA ARG A 111 1.55 -1.25 10.49
C ARG A 111 0.97 -1.17 9.10
N LEU A 112 -0.24 -1.65 8.96
CA LEU A 112 -0.99 -1.66 7.71
C LEU A 112 -2.23 -0.78 7.86
N GLU A 113 -2.33 0.24 7.04
CA GLU A 113 -3.48 1.14 6.98
C GLU A 113 -4.10 1.14 5.59
N SER A 114 -5.40 1.27 5.52
CA SER A 114 -6.12 1.55 4.30
C SER A 114 -7.22 2.57 4.58
N TRP A 115 -7.34 3.57 3.71
CA TRP A 115 -8.31 4.64 3.92
C TRP A 115 -9.70 4.26 3.41
N ALA A 116 -10.70 4.75 4.13
CA ALA A 116 -12.09 4.70 3.65
C ALA A 116 -12.27 5.64 2.47
N ARG A 117 -13.37 5.47 1.77
CA ARG A 117 -13.71 6.32 0.63
C ARG A 117 -14.63 7.45 1.07
N ALA A 118 -14.32 8.66 0.67
CA ALA A 118 -15.19 9.82 0.84
C ALA A 118 -16.40 9.75 -0.12
N SER A 119 -17.41 10.60 0.11
CA SER A 119 -18.64 10.63 -0.70
C SER A 119 -18.40 11.01 -2.17
N ASP A 120 -17.32 11.74 -2.45
CA ASP A 120 -16.90 12.11 -3.82
C ASP A 120 -16.06 11.03 -4.53
N GLY A 121 -15.80 9.91 -3.84
CA GLY A 121 -15.05 8.78 -4.33
C GLY A 121 -13.54 8.86 -4.12
N THR A 122 -13.03 9.92 -3.50
CA THR A 122 -11.62 10.04 -3.12
C THR A 122 -11.31 9.27 -1.84
N TRP A 123 -10.04 9.11 -1.50
CA TRP A 123 -9.66 8.56 -0.20
C TRP A 123 -9.96 9.57 0.90
N SER A 124 -10.49 9.10 2.00
CA SER A 124 -10.80 9.94 3.15
C SER A 124 -9.71 9.80 4.21
N ASP A 125 -9.06 10.90 4.55
CA ASP A 125 -8.16 11.02 5.69
C ASP A 125 -8.83 11.57 6.94
N GLU A 126 -10.08 12.07 6.82
CA GLU A 126 -10.72 12.84 7.88
C GLU A 126 -11.55 12.03 8.87
N LYS A 127 -11.99 10.83 8.54
CA LYS A 127 -13.06 10.23 9.34
C LYS A 127 -12.81 8.83 9.88
N GLU A 128 -12.37 7.91 9.08
CA GLU A 128 -12.15 6.54 9.54
C GLU A 128 -11.21 5.84 8.56
N THR A 129 -10.12 5.29 9.08
CA THR A 129 -9.36 4.29 8.36
C THR A 129 -10.25 3.07 8.18
N ALA A 130 -10.39 2.59 6.96
CA ALA A 130 -11.09 1.34 6.70
C ALA A 130 -10.34 0.15 7.32
N LEU A 131 -9.03 0.30 7.49
CA LEU A 131 -8.14 -0.65 8.15
C LEU A 131 -7.01 0.11 8.85
N ASP A 132 -6.75 -0.20 10.10
CA ASP A 132 -5.54 0.20 10.84
C ASP A 132 -5.18 -0.94 11.79
N ILE A 133 -4.16 -1.70 11.43
CA ILE A 133 -3.76 -2.90 12.14
C ILE A 133 -2.24 -3.00 12.23
N THR A 134 -1.76 -3.51 13.35
CA THR A 134 -0.36 -3.83 13.56
C THR A 134 -0.17 -5.34 13.53
N ILE A 135 0.73 -5.79 12.67
CA ILE A 135 1.06 -7.19 12.44
C ILE A 135 2.46 -7.43 13.00
N PRO A 136 2.70 -8.49 13.81
CA PRO A 136 4.04 -8.80 14.26
C PRO A 136 4.93 -9.18 13.07
N LEU A 137 6.17 -8.72 13.05
CA LEU A 137 7.12 -9.01 11.96
C LEU A 137 7.37 -10.53 11.81
N SER A 138 7.20 -11.29 12.90
CA SER A 138 7.27 -12.75 12.90
C SER A 138 6.20 -13.44 12.05
N ALA A 139 5.09 -12.75 11.72
CA ALA A 139 4.10 -13.26 10.76
C ALA A 139 4.60 -13.27 9.31
N GLY A 140 5.73 -12.59 9.05
CA GLY A 140 6.36 -12.52 7.74
C GLY A 140 5.58 -11.72 6.72
N VAL A 141 6.12 -11.66 5.53
CA VAL A 141 5.46 -11.02 4.37
C VAL A 141 4.12 -11.69 4.04
N GLU A 142 4.04 -13.00 4.26
CA GLU A 142 2.83 -13.79 4.08
C GLU A 142 1.68 -13.29 4.95
N GLY A 143 1.96 -12.98 6.22
CA GLY A 143 0.95 -12.44 7.14
C GLY A 143 0.44 -11.07 6.69
N VAL A 144 1.30 -10.21 6.15
CA VAL A 144 0.92 -8.92 5.57
C VAL A 144 0.06 -9.14 4.32
N ALA A 145 0.49 -10.00 3.42
CA ALA A 145 -0.26 -10.32 2.19
C ALA A 145 -1.65 -10.88 2.50
N ASP A 146 -1.75 -11.82 3.43
CA ASP A 146 -3.02 -12.43 3.83
C ASP A 146 -3.97 -11.40 4.45
N THR A 147 -3.45 -10.49 5.25
CA THR A 147 -4.24 -9.40 5.82
C THR A 147 -4.77 -8.45 4.76
N ILE A 148 -3.96 -8.09 3.76
CA ILE A 148 -4.40 -7.28 2.62
C ILE A 148 -5.53 -7.99 1.85
N LEU A 149 -5.34 -9.25 1.49
CA LEU A 149 -6.34 -10.02 0.75
C LEU A 149 -7.64 -10.19 1.54
N GLU A 150 -7.55 -10.44 2.83
CA GLU A 150 -8.73 -10.56 3.70
C GLU A 150 -9.49 -9.24 3.77
N HIS A 151 -8.79 -8.12 3.92
CA HIS A 151 -9.42 -6.80 3.91
C HIS A 151 -10.10 -6.50 2.58
N LEU A 152 -9.44 -6.80 1.45
CA LEU A 152 -10.03 -6.59 0.13
C LEU A 152 -11.34 -7.36 -0.07
N ARG A 153 -11.47 -8.56 0.51
CA ARG A 153 -12.74 -9.32 0.46
C ARG A 153 -13.91 -8.58 1.10
N THR A 154 -13.65 -7.68 2.03
CA THR A 154 -14.68 -6.88 2.71
C THR A 154 -15.03 -5.59 1.97
N ARG A 155 -14.19 -5.16 1.02
CA ARG A 155 -14.36 -3.89 0.31
C ARG A 155 -15.41 -4.02 -0.80
N ARG A 156 -16.30 -3.03 -0.85
CA ARG A 156 -17.35 -2.91 -1.91
C ARG A 156 -17.40 -1.51 -2.49
N ASP A 157 -16.48 -0.67 -2.09
CA ASP A 157 -16.46 0.76 -2.36
C ASP A 157 -15.68 1.14 -3.63
N LEU A 158 -15.04 0.16 -4.30
CA LEU A 158 -14.46 0.39 -5.63
C LEU A 158 -15.50 0.00 -6.70
N PRO A 159 -16.05 0.97 -7.45
CA PRO A 159 -17.14 0.73 -8.38
C PRO A 159 -16.80 -0.33 -9.44
N GLY A 160 -17.71 -1.29 -9.65
CA GLY A 160 -17.56 -2.34 -10.66
C GLY A 160 -16.59 -3.46 -10.29
N VAL A 161 -16.11 -3.49 -9.05
CA VAL A 161 -15.14 -4.50 -8.59
C VAL A 161 -15.72 -5.30 -7.42
N THR A 162 -15.64 -6.62 -7.53
CA THR A 162 -15.78 -7.56 -6.42
C THR A 162 -14.46 -8.26 -6.20
N PHE A 163 -14.00 -8.31 -4.95
CA PHE A 163 -12.72 -8.94 -4.60
C PHE A 163 -12.97 -10.39 -4.13
N ASP A 164 -13.50 -11.21 -5.02
CA ASP A 164 -13.72 -12.64 -4.75
C ASP A 164 -12.46 -13.42 -5.10
N PHE A 165 -11.64 -13.68 -4.10
CA PHE A 165 -10.45 -14.52 -4.23
C PHE A 165 -10.75 -15.97 -3.82
N PRO A 166 -10.17 -16.97 -4.50
CA PRO A 166 -10.21 -18.31 -4.00
C PRO A 166 -9.63 -18.37 -2.58
N GLN A 167 -10.37 -18.98 -1.67
CA GLN A 167 -9.84 -19.25 -0.34
C GLN A 167 -8.57 -20.11 -0.49
N PRO A 168 -7.48 -19.80 0.22
CA PRO A 168 -6.38 -20.72 0.30
C PRO A 168 -6.93 -22.05 0.80
N LYS A 169 -6.69 -23.13 0.07
CA LYS A 169 -7.04 -24.45 0.55
C LYS A 169 -6.32 -24.63 1.88
N THR A 170 -7.06 -24.53 2.97
CA THR A 170 -6.52 -24.94 4.25
C THR A 170 -6.02 -26.36 4.07
N ALA A 171 -4.73 -26.58 4.22
CA ALA A 171 -4.20 -27.92 4.29
C ALA A 171 -4.99 -28.63 5.39
N LYS A 172 -5.90 -29.53 5.02
CA LYS A 172 -6.52 -30.41 5.98
C LYS A 172 -5.35 -31.13 6.62
N GLY A 173 -5.20 -30.94 7.92
CA GLY A 173 -4.15 -31.56 8.69
C GLY A 173 -4.08 -33.05 8.37
N ALA A 174 -2.87 -33.46 8.13
CA ALA A 174 -2.56 -34.89 8.13
C ALA A 174 -2.80 -35.45 9.54
#